data_f113a64aaded8626bc620fafec0eba2f
#
_entry.id   f113a64aaded8626bc620fafec0eba2f
#
_cell.length_a   1.000
_cell.length_b   1.000
_cell.length_c   1.000
_cell.angle_alpha   90.00
_cell.angle_beta   90.00
_cell.angle_gamma   90.00
#
_symmetry.space_group_name_H-M   'P 1'
#
loop_
_entity.id
_entity.type
_entity.pdbx_description
1 polymer ?
#
loop_
_entity_poly.entity_id
_entity_poly.type
_entity_poly.pdbx_seq_one_letter_code
_entity_poly.pdbx_strand_id
1 'polypeptide(L)'
;QPWFNNGLHNLKHKAVDAQVIKEKNGNVKLTFTVVSQAPNAAQLQSKNGRYDSGIHTLIEHNDRPFGENDFKFTSNQIWTIYPDGSIELQSAITSSNPGVVLARLGYEMQVPAQLDQLAYYGRGPIDNYNDRKTGQFIEQFKSTVAKEFINFPKPQQMGNHEETRWASISNKAGKGLVVVNEQPYAFSALNHSAMDMTMATHPHRLPKSDVNYVTIDAMVTGLGGNSCGQGGPLPHDRAFGAPTRMGFIIRPMGAKGGVEVSTASQKPLL
;
A
#
# COMPACT_ATOMS: atom_id res chain seq x y z
N GLN A 1 -2.76 18.80 -1.10
CA GLN A 1 -4.15 19.21 -1.44
C GLN A 1 -4.73 18.46 -2.66
N PRO A 2 -4.02 18.21 -3.78
CA PRO A 2 -4.59 17.52 -4.95
C PRO A 2 -5.19 16.13 -4.62
N TRP A 3 -4.60 15.38 -3.70
CA TRP A 3 -5.13 14.08 -3.27
C TRP A 3 -6.48 14.20 -2.56
N PHE A 4 -6.64 15.23 -1.73
CA PHE A 4 -7.90 15.51 -1.03
C PHE A 4 -8.97 16.05 -1.97
N ASN A 5 -8.60 16.86 -2.98
CA ASN A 5 -9.52 17.32 -4.02
C ASN A 5 -10.13 16.17 -4.83
N ASN A 6 -9.36 15.10 -5.04
CA ASN A 6 -9.80 13.88 -5.72
C ASN A 6 -10.31 12.79 -4.76
N GLY A 7 -10.42 13.09 -3.47
CA GLY A 7 -10.96 12.18 -2.46
C GLY A 7 -10.11 10.95 -2.15
N LEU A 8 -8.81 10.93 -2.54
CA LEU A 8 -7.94 9.75 -2.39
C LEU A 8 -7.74 9.30 -0.93
N HIS A 9 -8.02 10.17 0.02
CA HIS A 9 -7.92 9.88 1.46
C HIS A 9 -9.12 9.08 2.01
N ASN A 10 -10.22 8.97 1.28
CA ASN A 10 -11.49 8.39 1.76
C ASN A 10 -12.21 7.59 0.67
N LEU A 11 -11.47 6.78 -0.08
CA LEU A 11 -12.06 5.93 -1.10
C LEU A 11 -13.00 4.90 -0.46
N LYS A 12 -14.20 4.77 -1.03
CA LYS A 12 -15.15 3.70 -0.76
C LYS A 12 -15.13 2.74 -1.93
N HIS A 13 -15.08 1.46 -1.63
CA HIS A 13 -14.97 0.39 -2.62
C HIS A 13 -16.33 -0.30 -2.77
N LYS A 14 -16.79 -0.41 -4.00
CA LYS A 14 -18.05 -1.08 -4.34
C LYS A 14 -17.81 -2.10 -5.43
N ALA A 15 -18.07 -3.37 -5.15
CA ALA A 15 -18.16 -4.39 -6.17
C ALA A 15 -19.46 -4.15 -6.97
N VAL A 16 -19.33 -3.98 -8.28
CA VAL A 16 -20.47 -3.76 -9.21
C VAL A 16 -20.78 -5.01 -10.01
N ASP A 17 -19.88 -5.98 -10.01
CA ASP A 17 -20.01 -7.28 -10.61
C ASP A 17 -19.18 -8.28 -9.82
N ALA A 18 -19.71 -9.49 -9.59
CA ALA A 18 -19.00 -10.53 -8.86
C ALA A 18 -19.43 -11.91 -9.37
N GLN A 19 -18.46 -12.76 -9.68
CA GLN A 19 -18.67 -14.13 -10.09
C GLN A 19 -17.79 -15.06 -9.26
N VAL A 20 -18.30 -16.25 -8.94
CA VAL A 20 -17.58 -17.30 -8.23
C VAL A 20 -17.60 -18.57 -9.08
N ILE A 21 -16.43 -19.09 -9.39
CA ILE A 21 -16.25 -20.32 -10.17
C ILE A 21 -15.46 -21.31 -9.33
N LYS A 22 -16.01 -22.51 -9.12
CA LYS A 22 -15.30 -23.64 -8.54
C LYS A 22 -14.74 -24.49 -9.67
N GLU A 23 -13.42 -24.64 -9.71
CA GLU A 23 -12.71 -25.42 -10.72
C GLU A 23 -12.60 -26.89 -10.29
N LYS A 24 -12.47 -27.79 -11.27
CA LYS A 24 -12.34 -29.25 -11.01
C LYS A 24 -11.09 -29.63 -10.21
N ASN A 25 -10.05 -28.81 -10.29
CA ASN A 25 -8.78 -29.00 -9.54
C ASN A 25 -8.87 -28.55 -8.08
N GLY A 26 -10.05 -28.06 -7.62
CA GLY A 26 -10.28 -27.59 -6.28
C GLY A 26 -10.02 -26.09 -6.07
N ASN A 27 -9.56 -25.36 -7.07
CA ASN A 27 -9.41 -23.92 -7.01
C ASN A 27 -10.79 -23.23 -6.95
N VAL A 28 -10.84 -22.07 -6.29
CA VAL A 28 -11.99 -21.18 -6.33
C VAL A 28 -11.55 -19.86 -6.95
N LYS A 29 -12.14 -19.50 -8.08
CA LYS A 29 -11.88 -18.24 -8.76
C LYS A 29 -13.01 -17.25 -8.48
N LEU A 30 -12.63 -16.06 -8.01
CA LEU A 30 -13.54 -14.93 -7.77
C LEU A 30 -13.15 -13.82 -8.75
N THR A 31 -14.13 -13.32 -9.50
CA THR A 31 -13.93 -12.21 -10.42
C THR A 31 -14.79 -11.04 -9.98
N PHE A 32 -14.20 -9.86 -9.86
CA PHE A 32 -14.88 -8.65 -9.45
C PHE A 32 -14.54 -7.49 -10.37
N THR A 33 -15.53 -6.64 -10.62
CA THR A 33 -15.29 -5.26 -11.02
C THR A 33 -15.53 -4.37 -9.81
N VAL A 34 -14.50 -3.67 -9.34
CA VAL A 34 -14.58 -2.80 -8.18
C VAL A 34 -14.44 -1.35 -8.61
N VAL A 35 -15.41 -0.53 -8.24
CA VAL A 35 -15.33 0.93 -8.36
C VAL A 35 -14.93 1.51 -7.02
N SER A 36 -13.86 2.31 -7.01
CA SER A 36 -13.34 2.98 -5.83
C SER A 36 -13.45 4.48 -6.03
N GLN A 37 -14.35 5.13 -5.28
CA GLN A 37 -14.62 6.56 -5.35
C GLN A 37 -14.87 7.11 -3.95
N ALA A 38 -14.41 8.33 -3.67
CA ALA A 38 -14.77 9.02 -2.44
C ALA A 38 -16.20 9.57 -2.50
N PRO A 39 -16.85 9.78 -1.34
CA PRO A 39 -18.14 10.46 -1.30
C PRO A 39 -18.07 11.91 -1.78
N ASN A 40 -16.97 12.60 -1.52
CA ASN A 40 -16.74 14.00 -1.82
C ASN A 40 -15.25 14.36 -1.77
N ALA A 41 -14.92 15.57 -2.21
CA ALA A 41 -13.61 16.18 -1.99
C ALA A 41 -13.45 16.64 -0.55
N ALA A 42 -12.21 16.93 -0.15
CA ALA A 42 -11.91 17.53 1.13
C ALA A 42 -10.75 18.53 1.04
N GLN A 43 -10.59 19.33 2.08
CA GLN A 43 -9.45 20.22 2.28
C GLN A 43 -8.76 19.89 3.59
N LEU A 44 -7.44 19.99 3.58
CA LEU A 44 -6.64 19.97 4.79
C LEU A 44 -6.52 21.37 5.34
N GLN A 45 -6.91 21.55 6.59
CA GLN A 45 -6.82 22.83 7.27
C GLN A 45 -5.97 22.74 8.55
N SER A 46 -5.29 23.83 8.86
CA SER A 46 -4.68 24.01 10.18
C SER A 46 -5.76 24.40 11.20
N LYS A 47 -5.78 23.72 12.32
CA LYS A 47 -6.77 23.95 13.40
C LYS A 47 -6.77 25.39 13.95
N ASN A 48 -5.71 26.14 13.76
CA ASN A 48 -5.51 27.47 14.32
C ASN A 48 -5.61 28.63 13.31
N GLY A 49 -6.04 28.37 12.07
CA GLY A 49 -6.20 29.40 11.05
C GLY A 49 -4.90 30.10 10.63
N ARG A 50 -3.76 29.72 11.18
CA ARG A 50 -2.45 30.22 10.78
C ARG A 50 -1.90 29.30 9.70
N TYR A 51 -1.31 29.87 8.68
CA TYR A 51 -0.46 29.16 7.72
C TYR A 51 0.77 28.68 8.50
N ASP A 52 0.63 27.55 9.15
CA ASP A 52 1.59 27.04 10.08
C ASP A 52 2.28 25.84 9.46
N SER A 53 3.46 26.07 8.90
CA SER A 53 4.53 25.08 8.66
C SER A 53 4.10 23.67 8.19
N GLY A 54 2.97 23.54 7.49
CA GLY A 54 2.50 22.27 6.93
C GLY A 54 1.88 21.28 7.92
N ILE A 55 1.60 21.69 9.16
CA ILE A 55 0.89 20.85 10.13
C ILE A 55 -0.62 21.03 9.95
N HIS A 56 -1.24 20.06 9.28
CA HIS A 56 -2.69 20.01 9.09
C HIS A 56 -3.30 19.03 10.09
N THR A 57 -4.34 19.46 10.78
CA THR A 57 -4.98 18.67 11.84
C THR A 57 -6.49 18.53 11.67
N LEU A 58 -7.03 19.08 10.60
CA LEU A 58 -8.45 19.04 10.30
C LEU A 58 -8.66 18.70 8.82
N ILE A 59 -9.59 17.79 8.57
CA ILE A 59 -10.10 17.51 7.22
C ILE A 59 -11.51 18.10 7.15
N GLU A 60 -11.71 19.04 6.25
CA GLU A 60 -13.00 19.63 5.96
C GLU A 60 -13.53 19.05 4.65
N HIS A 61 -14.62 18.32 4.71
CA HIS A 61 -15.26 17.74 3.54
C HIS A 61 -16.16 18.74 2.84
N ASN A 62 -16.15 18.73 1.52
CA ASN A 62 -17.06 19.53 0.71
C ASN A 62 -18.48 18.94 0.78
N ASP A 63 -19.49 19.80 0.78
CA ASP A 63 -20.91 19.37 0.78
C ASP A 63 -21.33 18.74 -0.55
N ARG A 64 -20.65 19.06 -1.67
CA ARG A 64 -20.96 18.49 -2.98
C ARG A 64 -20.54 17.02 -3.04
N PRO A 65 -21.47 16.07 -3.16
CA PRO A 65 -21.11 14.67 -3.36
C PRO A 65 -20.46 14.46 -4.73
N PHE A 66 -19.56 13.48 -4.81
CA PHE A 66 -19.00 13.04 -6.08
C PHE A 66 -20.05 12.35 -6.92
N GLY A 67 -20.07 12.68 -8.21
CA GLY A 67 -20.91 12.07 -9.23
C GLY A 67 -20.08 11.19 -10.18
N GLU A 68 -20.74 10.81 -11.28
CA GLU A 68 -20.18 9.87 -12.25
C GLU A 68 -18.90 10.41 -12.93
N ASN A 69 -18.79 11.71 -13.13
CA ASN A 69 -17.65 12.37 -13.78
C ASN A 69 -16.52 12.76 -12.84
N ASP A 70 -16.69 12.57 -11.53
CA ASP A 70 -15.64 12.84 -10.56
C ASP A 70 -14.61 11.70 -10.53
N PHE A 71 -13.47 11.95 -9.88
CA PHE A 71 -12.37 10.99 -9.84
C PHE A 71 -12.78 9.65 -9.24
N LYS A 72 -12.48 8.58 -9.95
CA LYS A 72 -12.68 7.19 -9.50
C LYS A 72 -11.65 6.25 -10.11
N PHE A 73 -11.43 5.13 -9.44
CA PHE A 73 -10.76 3.97 -10.02
C PHE A 73 -11.80 2.91 -10.40
N THR A 74 -11.50 2.17 -11.46
CA THR A 74 -12.16 0.91 -11.81
C THR A 74 -11.10 -0.17 -11.85
N SER A 75 -11.29 -1.25 -11.09
CA SER A 75 -10.36 -2.36 -10.98
C SER A 75 -11.07 -3.66 -11.33
N ASN A 76 -10.61 -4.31 -12.39
CA ASN A 76 -11.04 -5.68 -12.73
C ASN A 76 -10.08 -6.64 -12.02
N GLN A 77 -10.60 -7.41 -11.06
CA GLN A 77 -9.82 -8.27 -10.18
C GLN A 77 -10.21 -9.73 -10.37
N ILE A 78 -9.18 -10.58 -10.46
CA ILE A 78 -9.33 -12.04 -10.44
C ILE A 78 -8.57 -12.54 -9.23
N TRP A 79 -9.30 -13.15 -8.29
CA TRP A 79 -8.73 -13.80 -7.13
C TRP A 79 -8.84 -15.31 -7.30
N THR A 80 -7.72 -16.02 -7.20
CA THR A 80 -7.70 -17.48 -7.21
C THR A 80 -7.29 -17.99 -5.84
N ILE A 81 -8.17 -18.74 -5.21
CA ILE A 81 -7.90 -19.40 -3.93
C ILE A 81 -7.56 -20.86 -4.22
N TYR A 82 -6.37 -21.26 -3.80
CA TYR A 82 -5.82 -22.62 -4.01
C TYR A 82 -6.13 -23.53 -2.81
N PRO A 83 -6.16 -24.87 -3.02
CA PRO A 83 -6.41 -25.83 -1.93
C PRO A 83 -5.36 -25.80 -0.80
N ASP A 84 -4.15 -25.30 -1.07
CA ASP A 84 -3.07 -25.14 -0.07
C ASP A 84 -3.23 -23.86 0.79
N GLY A 85 -4.30 -23.09 0.57
CA GLY A 85 -4.58 -21.83 1.25
C GLY A 85 -3.88 -20.62 0.63
N SER A 86 -3.13 -20.80 -0.46
CA SER A 86 -2.58 -19.66 -1.21
C SER A 86 -3.68 -18.88 -1.90
N ILE A 87 -3.48 -17.56 -2.04
CA ILE A 87 -4.42 -16.64 -2.68
C ILE A 87 -3.66 -15.80 -3.69
N GLU A 88 -4.01 -15.90 -4.95
CA GLU A 88 -3.44 -15.10 -6.03
C GLU A 88 -4.39 -13.97 -6.42
N LEU A 89 -3.86 -12.78 -6.62
CA LEU A 89 -4.55 -11.65 -7.24
C LEU A 89 -3.92 -11.33 -8.60
N GLN A 90 -4.78 -11.15 -9.60
CA GLN A 90 -4.47 -10.45 -10.84
C GLN A 90 -5.44 -9.29 -10.99
N SER A 91 -4.91 -8.10 -11.24
CA SER A 91 -5.70 -6.87 -11.27
C SER A 91 -5.32 -5.98 -12.44
N ALA A 92 -6.33 -5.42 -13.11
CA ALA A 92 -6.19 -4.35 -14.08
C ALA A 92 -6.93 -3.11 -13.56
N ILE A 93 -6.17 -2.07 -13.24
CA ILE A 93 -6.65 -0.83 -12.60
C ILE A 93 -6.64 0.29 -13.63
N THR A 94 -7.73 1.03 -13.72
CA THR A 94 -7.84 2.26 -14.52
C THR A 94 -8.42 3.37 -13.66
N SER A 95 -8.14 4.62 -14.00
CA SER A 95 -8.79 5.76 -13.37
C SER A 95 -9.57 6.59 -14.39
N SER A 96 -10.53 7.38 -13.92
CA SER A 96 -11.27 8.34 -14.76
C SER A 96 -10.40 9.52 -15.25
N ASN A 97 -9.24 9.75 -14.61
CA ASN A 97 -8.27 10.77 -15.01
C ASN A 97 -6.83 10.25 -14.85
N PRO A 98 -6.21 9.75 -15.93
CA PRO A 98 -4.86 9.20 -15.89
C PRO A 98 -3.77 10.20 -15.51
N GLY A 99 -4.02 11.50 -15.63
CA GLY A 99 -3.06 12.57 -15.30
C GLY A 99 -3.00 12.96 -13.83
N VAL A 100 -3.88 12.41 -12.99
CA VAL A 100 -3.85 12.68 -11.54
C VAL A 100 -2.62 12.04 -10.91
N VAL A 101 -1.83 12.86 -10.20
CA VAL A 101 -0.71 12.38 -9.39
C VAL A 101 -1.24 11.71 -8.14
N LEU A 102 -0.84 10.48 -7.90
CA LEU A 102 -1.20 9.66 -6.75
C LEU A 102 -0.09 9.68 -5.72
N ALA A 103 -0.42 9.46 -4.44
CA ALA A 103 0.59 9.17 -3.43
C ALA A 103 1.21 7.79 -3.70
N ARG A 104 0.35 6.80 -3.95
CA ARG A 104 0.70 5.42 -4.29
C ARG A 104 -0.44 4.77 -5.08
N LEU A 105 -0.15 3.69 -5.76
CA LEU A 105 -1.15 2.83 -6.40
C LEU A 105 -0.82 1.37 -6.11
N GLY A 106 -1.66 0.72 -5.33
CA GLY A 106 -1.46 -0.66 -4.91
C GLY A 106 -2.59 -1.18 -4.04
N TYR A 107 -2.27 -2.17 -3.23
CA TYR A 107 -3.18 -2.80 -2.28
C TYR A 107 -2.65 -2.68 -0.86
N GLU A 108 -3.53 -2.34 0.06
CA GLU A 108 -3.27 -2.36 1.49
C GLU A 108 -4.05 -3.51 2.14
N MET A 109 -3.40 -4.24 3.02
CA MET A 109 -4.03 -5.23 3.89
C MET A 109 -3.72 -4.92 5.36
N GLN A 110 -4.66 -5.23 6.22
CA GLN A 110 -4.46 -5.17 7.65
C GLN A 110 -4.19 -6.58 8.18
N VAL A 111 -3.12 -6.72 8.94
CA VAL A 111 -2.78 -7.98 9.60
C VAL A 111 -2.69 -7.75 11.11
N PRO A 112 -2.95 -8.78 11.95
CA PRO A 112 -2.85 -8.62 13.40
C PRO A 112 -1.48 -8.11 13.85
N ALA A 113 -1.42 -7.18 14.81
CA ALA A 113 -0.18 -6.52 15.27
C ALA A 113 0.88 -7.49 15.82
N GLN A 114 0.48 -8.70 16.25
CA GLN A 114 1.44 -9.74 16.64
C GLN A 114 2.25 -10.34 15.49
N LEU A 115 1.88 -10.10 14.25
CA LEU A 115 2.70 -10.40 13.08
C LEU A 115 3.66 -9.22 12.87
N ASP A 116 4.73 -9.18 13.62
CA ASP A 116 5.65 -8.04 13.72
C ASP A 116 7.05 -8.30 13.15
N GLN A 117 7.35 -9.57 12.78
CA GLN A 117 8.63 -9.95 12.18
C GLN A 117 8.56 -9.84 10.67
N LEU A 118 9.49 -9.09 10.08
CA LEU A 118 9.58 -8.87 8.64
C LEU A 118 10.80 -9.55 8.04
N ALA A 119 10.66 -10.12 6.86
CA ALA A 119 11.76 -10.42 5.96
C ALA A 119 11.32 -10.11 4.53
N TYR A 120 12.24 -9.58 3.73
CA TYR A 120 11.91 -9.24 2.34
C TYR A 120 13.15 -9.38 1.44
N TYR A 121 12.90 -9.59 0.15
CA TYR A 121 13.90 -9.53 -0.91
C TYR A 121 13.57 -8.36 -1.82
N GLY A 122 14.29 -7.27 -1.64
CA GLY A 122 14.08 -5.98 -2.28
C GLY A 122 15.19 -5.01 -1.97
N ARG A 123 14.96 -3.72 -2.17
CA ARG A 123 15.94 -2.69 -1.83
C ARG A 123 15.92 -2.39 -0.33
N GLY A 124 17.10 -2.30 0.25
CA GLY A 124 17.31 -2.03 1.66
C GLY A 124 18.78 -1.75 2.01
N PRO A 125 19.15 -1.73 3.28
CA PRO A 125 18.31 -2.06 4.46
C PRO A 125 17.38 -0.97 4.94
N ILE A 126 17.62 0.30 4.59
CA ILE A 126 16.76 1.43 4.99
C ILE A 126 15.68 1.70 3.96
N ASP A 127 14.66 2.44 4.37
CA ASP A 127 13.56 2.82 3.50
C ASP A 127 14.06 3.59 2.26
N ASN A 128 13.40 3.38 1.15
CA ASN A 128 13.79 3.95 -0.13
C ASN A 128 12.57 4.20 -1.01
N TYR A 129 12.73 5.13 -1.96
CA TYR A 129 11.68 5.61 -2.82
C TYR A 129 12.22 5.78 -4.23
N ASN A 130 11.36 5.96 -5.22
CA ASN A 130 11.77 6.02 -6.60
C ASN A 130 12.87 7.06 -6.88
N ASP A 131 12.82 8.20 -6.19
CA ASP A 131 13.81 9.28 -6.25
C ASP A 131 14.93 9.18 -5.19
N ARG A 132 14.93 8.14 -4.35
CA ARG A 132 15.91 7.94 -3.27
C ARG A 132 16.21 6.45 -3.06
N LYS A 133 16.77 5.77 -4.05
CA LYS A 133 17.05 4.32 -3.98
C LYS A 133 18.43 3.89 -4.43
N THR A 134 19.18 4.80 -5.08
CA THR A 134 20.49 4.45 -5.70
C THR A 134 21.51 3.95 -4.70
N GLY A 135 21.50 4.44 -3.46
CA GLY A 135 22.42 4.00 -2.39
C GLY A 135 21.98 2.72 -1.67
N GLN A 136 20.92 2.06 -2.10
CA GLN A 136 20.40 0.84 -1.48
C GLN A 136 20.65 -0.38 -2.36
N PHE A 137 20.86 -1.55 -1.72
CA PHE A 137 21.15 -2.80 -2.41
C PHE A 137 19.88 -3.65 -2.52
N ILE A 138 19.87 -4.57 -3.49
CA ILE A 138 18.83 -5.58 -3.63
C ILE A 138 19.34 -6.87 -3.01
N GLU A 139 18.86 -7.17 -1.81
CA GLU A 139 19.25 -8.35 -1.03
C GLU A 139 18.07 -8.86 -0.18
N GLN A 140 18.30 -9.91 0.59
CA GLN A 140 17.38 -10.38 1.60
C GLN A 140 17.65 -9.68 2.93
N PHE A 141 16.64 -8.99 3.44
CA PHE A 141 16.71 -8.28 4.70
C PHE A 141 15.74 -8.86 5.73
N LYS A 142 16.09 -8.69 7.00
CA LYS A 142 15.21 -8.99 8.15
C LYS A 142 15.04 -7.73 8.98
N SER A 143 13.81 -7.47 9.39
CA SER A 143 13.44 -6.30 10.16
C SER A 143 12.27 -6.62 11.11
N THR A 144 11.69 -5.61 11.71
CA THR A 144 10.41 -5.68 12.41
C THR A 144 9.57 -4.47 12.07
N VAL A 145 8.26 -4.57 12.16
CA VAL A 145 7.35 -3.43 11.93
C VAL A 145 7.76 -2.21 12.75
N ALA A 146 8.19 -2.41 13.99
CA ALA A 146 8.65 -1.33 14.85
C ALA A 146 9.93 -0.64 14.36
N LYS A 147 10.82 -1.36 13.66
CA LYS A 147 12.05 -0.78 13.10
C LYS A 147 11.82 0.00 11.81
N GLU A 148 10.72 -0.28 11.10
CA GLU A 148 10.34 0.47 9.91
C GLU A 148 9.77 1.85 10.26
N PHE A 149 9.37 2.06 11.51
CA PHE A 149 8.90 3.35 11.99
C PHE A 149 10.08 4.27 12.32
N ILE A 150 10.19 5.38 11.57
CA ILE A 150 11.18 6.43 11.80
C ILE A 150 10.56 7.54 12.66
N ASN A 151 11.15 7.86 13.77
CA ASN A 151 10.62 8.83 14.73
C ASN A 151 10.86 10.28 14.27
N PHE A 152 10.26 10.67 13.14
CA PHE A 152 10.26 12.06 12.68
C PHE A 152 9.47 12.96 13.64
N PRO A 153 9.89 14.23 13.85
CA PRO A 153 9.15 15.19 14.68
C PRO A 153 7.68 15.34 14.26
N LYS A 154 7.38 15.31 12.97
CA LYS A 154 6.05 15.18 12.39
C LYS A 154 5.99 13.83 11.67
N PRO A 155 5.07 12.90 12.06
CA PRO A 155 4.88 11.66 11.33
C PRO A 155 4.58 11.93 9.86
N GLN A 156 5.25 11.18 8.98
CA GLN A 156 5.17 11.33 7.54
C GLN A 156 5.45 10.00 6.84
N GLN A 157 5.53 10.00 5.51
CA GLN A 157 5.84 8.80 4.73
C GLN A 157 7.19 8.21 5.15
N MET A 158 7.21 6.88 5.38
CA MET A 158 8.39 6.11 5.80
C MET A 158 8.21 4.62 5.53
N GLY A 159 9.29 3.85 5.68
CA GLY A 159 9.27 2.38 5.67
C GLY A 159 8.97 1.74 4.32
N ASN A 160 9.15 2.45 3.20
CA ASN A 160 8.96 1.90 1.87
C ASN A 160 10.22 1.19 1.36
N HIS A 161 10.06 0.04 0.73
CA HIS A 161 11.13 -0.74 0.10
C HIS A 161 10.79 -1.00 -1.37
N GLU A 162 11.49 -0.32 -2.26
CA GLU A 162 11.35 -0.46 -3.70
C GLU A 162 11.88 -1.81 -4.20
N GLU A 163 11.40 -2.21 -5.36
CA GLU A 163 11.86 -3.40 -6.09
C GLU A 163 11.81 -4.68 -5.25
N THR A 164 10.79 -4.82 -4.41
CA THR A 164 10.56 -6.00 -3.58
C THR A 164 9.94 -7.12 -4.42
N ARG A 165 10.58 -8.29 -4.42
CA ARG A 165 10.13 -9.49 -5.12
C ARG A 165 9.24 -10.35 -4.25
N TRP A 166 9.59 -10.44 -2.97
CA TRP A 166 8.75 -11.05 -1.96
C TRP A 166 8.96 -10.36 -0.61
N ALA A 167 7.92 -10.39 0.22
CA ALA A 167 7.98 -9.94 1.61
C ALA A 167 7.16 -10.88 2.48
N SER A 168 7.63 -11.13 3.69
CA SER A 168 6.91 -11.92 4.69
C SER A 168 6.68 -11.12 5.95
N ILE A 169 5.52 -11.34 6.56
CA ILE A 169 5.19 -10.83 7.87
C ILE A 169 4.72 -11.99 8.74
N SER A 170 5.36 -12.17 9.92
CA SER A 170 5.12 -13.31 10.78
C SER A 170 5.21 -12.94 12.26
N ASN A 171 4.77 -13.83 13.11
CA ASN A 171 5.07 -13.75 14.54
C ASN A 171 6.45 -14.35 14.85
N LYS A 172 6.89 -14.26 16.12
CA LYS A 172 8.16 -14.81 16.58
C LYS A 172 8.29 -16.34 16.42
N ALA A 173 7.18 -17.05 16.27
CA ALA A 173 7.16 -18.50 16.00
C ALA A 173 7.21 -18.82 14.48
N GLY A 174 7.36 -17.84 13.62
CA GLY A 174 7.43 -17.98 12.17
C GLY A 174 6.08 -18.22 11.49
N LYS A 175 4.96 -18.07 12.20
CA LYS A 175 3.61 -18.18 11.62
C LYS A 175 3.18 -16.84 11.05
N GLY A 176 2.72 -16.81 9.81
CA GLY A 176 2.31 -15.58 9.15
C GLY A 176 2.01 -15.77 7.67
N LEU A 177 2.38 -14.80 6.88
CA LEU A 177 2.15 -14.72 5.44
C LEU A 177 3.46 -14.42 4.72
N VAL A 178 3.59 -14.91 3.49
CA VAL A 178 4.52 -14.38 2.51
C VAL A 178 3.75 -13.91 1.28
N VAL A 179 4.10 -12.73 0.79
CA VAL A 179 3.62 -12.18 -0.47
C VAL A 179 4.75 -12.34 -1.49
N VAL A 180 4.44 -12.94 -2.62
CA VAL A 180 5.36 -13.08 -3.76
C VAL A 180 4.77 -12.27 -4.90
N ASN A 181 5.53 -11.33 -5.41
CA ASN A 181 5.10 -10.42 -6.46
C ASN A 181 5.38 -11.02 -7.85
N GLU A 182 4.49 -10.80 -8.80
CA GLU A 182 4.66 -11.18 -10.20
C GLU A 182 5.86 -10.46 -10.84
N GLN A 183 6.05 -9.19 -10.45
CA GLN A 183 7.20 -8.36 -10.77
C GLN A 183 7.61 -7.57 -9.53
N PRO A 184 8.81 -6.96 -9.50
CA PRO A 184 9.20 -6.16 -8.34
C PRO A 184 8.26 -4.99 -8.11
N TYR A 185 7.65 -4.93 -6.91
CA TYR A 185 6.80 -3.85 -6.45
C TYR A 185 7.41 -3.16 -5.24
N ALA A 186 6.85 -2.03 -4.84
CA ALA A 186 7.16 -1.43 -3.55
C ALA A 186 6.39 -2.14 -2.43
N PHE A 187 6.99 -2.19 -1.24
CA PHE A 187 6.42 -2.84 -0.06
C PHE A 187 6.62 -1.95 1.16
N SER A 188 5.64 -1.88 2.04
CA SER A 188 5.81 -1.32 3.38
C SER A 188 4.96 -2.05 4.41
N ALA A 189 5.39 -1.99 5.69
CA ALA A 189 4.61 -2.52 6.81
C ALA A 189 4.79 -1.63 8.03
N LEU A 190 3.73 -0.94 8.46
CA LEU A 190 3.75 0.01 9.56
C LEU A 190 2.59 -0.27 10.53
N ASN A 191 2.76 0.09 11.80
CA ASN A 191 1.71 -0.03 12.83
C ASN A 191 0.74 1.16 12.86
N HIS A 192 0.82 2.06 11.89
CA HIS A 192 -0.04 3.23 11.75
C HIS A 192 -0.50 3.39 10.31
N SER A 193 -1.74 3.78 10.13
CA SER A 193 -2.24 4.10 8.80
C SER A 193 -1.63 5.40 8.26
N ALA A 194 -1.69 5.59 6.93
CA ALA A 194 -1.29 6.84 6.30
C ALA A 194 -2.08 8.05 6.85
N MET A 195 -3.36 7.83 7.20
CA MET A 195 -4.20 8.88 7.79
C MET A 195 -3.82 9.19 9.22
N ASP A 196 -3.50 8.19 10.06
CA ASP A 196 -2.99 8.43 11.41
C ASP A 196 -1.74 9.31 11.38
N MET A 197 -0.79 8.97 10.50
CA MET A 197 0.43 9.75 10.32
C MET A 197 0.17 11.16 9.78
N THR A 198 -0.81 11.31 8.88
CA THR A 198 -1.20 12.62 8.35
C THR A 198 -1.78 13.52 9.44
N MET A 199 -2.64 12.98 10.29
CA MET A 199 -3.36 13.74 11.31
C MET A 199 -2.56 13.97 12.59
N ALA A 200 -1.63 13.09 12.94
CA ALA A 200 -0.79 13.25 14.12
C ALA A 200 0.21 14.40 13.95
N THR A 201 0.18 15.38 14.82
CA THR A 201 1.14 16.49 14.83
C THR A 201 2.52 16.08 15.32
N HIS A 202 2.59 15.05 16.16
CA HIS A 202 3.82 14.50 16.73
C HIS A 202 3.66 12.97 16.95
N PRO A 203 4.75 12.19 17.02
CA PRO A 203 4.68 10.74 17.21
C PRO A 203 3.86 10.29 18.43
N HIS A 204 3.95 11.00 19.55
CA HIS A 204 3.19 10.68 20.77
C HIS A 204 1.66 10.88 20.61
N ARG A 205 1.19 11.47 19.51
CA ARG A 205 -0.23 11.63 19.16
C ARG A 205 -0.75 10.50 18.27
N LEU A 206 0.12 9.61 17.82
CA LEU A 206 -0.32 8.47 17.03
C LEU A 206 -1.16 7.52 17.87
N PRO A 207 -2.30 7.05 17.35
CA PRO A 207 -3.13 6.10 18.07
C PRO A 207 -2.41 4.74 18.18
N LYS A 208 -2.72 3.99 19.23
CA LYS A 208 -2.33 2.57 19.28
C LYS A 208 -3.19 1.79 18.28
N SER A 209 -2.59 0.83 17.62
CA SER A 209 -3.25 -0.03 16.64
C SER A 209 -3.08 -1.50 17.01
N ASP A 210 -4.14 -2.28 16.85
CA ASP A 210 -4.14 -3.74 17.00
C ASP A 210 -3.79 -4.45 15.68
N VAL A 211 -3.51 -3.67 14.63
CA VAL A 211 -3.16 -4.16 13.30
C VAL A 211 -1.89 -3.49 12.79
N ASN A 212 -1.21 -4.18 11.88
CA ASN A 212 -0.19 -3.61 11.02
C ASN A 212 -0.78 -3.41 9.62
N TYR A 213 -0.47 -2.29 9.01
CA TYR A 213 -0.84 -1.91 7.65
C TYR A 213 0.28 -2.33 6.71
N VAL A 214 0.00 -3.30 5.86
CA VAL A 214 0.94 -3.85 4.88
C VAL A 214 0.50 -3.40 3.50
N THR A 215 1.40 -2.74 2.76
CA THR A 215 1.11 -2.28 1.41
C THR A 215 1.98 -3.00 0.38
N ILE A 216 1.39 -3.26 -0.77
CA ILE A 216 2.05 -3.79 -1.96
C ILE A 216 1.67 -2.83 -3.08
N ASP A 217 2.63 -2.02 -3.55
CA ASP A 217 2.36 -0.92 -4.44
C ASP A 217 3.08 -1.11 -5.79
N ALA A 218 2.33 -1.05 -6.88
CA ALA A 218 2.91 -1.00 -8.22
C ALA A 218 3.74 0.27 -8.44
N MET A 219 3.33 1.37 -7.78
CA MET A 219 3.98 2.67 -7.86
C MET A 219 3.83 3.43 -6.54
N VAL A 220 4.90 4.10 -6.11
CA VAL A 220 4.90 5.08 -5.01
C VAL A 220 5.53 6.36 -5.52
N THR A 221 4.89 7.51 -5.30
CA THR A 221 5.45 8.82 -5.65
C THR A 221 6.67 9.11 -4.78
N GLY A 222 7.74 9.60 -5.40
CA GLY A 222 8.95 10.03 -4.72
C GLY A 222 8.70 11.10 -3.66
N LEU A 223 9.65 11.27 -2.77
CA LEU A 223 9.55 12.22 -1.64
C LEU A 223 9.86 13.66 -2.03
N GLY A 224 10.54 13.87 -3.15
CA GLY A 224 11.00 15.18 -3.63
C GLY A 224 12.50 15.38 -3.42
N GLY A 225 13.08 16.19 -4.33
CA GLY A 225 14.53 16.42 -4.40
C GLY A 225 15.06 17.55 -3.50
N ASN A 226 14.18 18.32 -2.87
CA ASN A 226 14.60 19.45 -2.04
C ASN A 226 14.73 19.04 -0.57
N SER A 227 15.92 19.24 -0.02
CA SER A 227 16.15 19.03 1.41
C SER A 227 15.44 20.07 2.29
N CYS A 228 15.09 21.20 1.72
CA CYS A 228 14.34 22.28 2.37
C CYS A 228 13.50 23.02 1.33
N GLY A 229 12.22 23.22 1.62
CA GLY A 229 11.30 23.97 0.76
C GLY A 229 10.28 23.12 0.00
N GLN A 230 9.66 23.73 -1.02
CA GLN A 230 8.43 23.25 -1.68
C GLN A 230 8.68 22.39 -2.93
N GLY A 231 9.88 21.84 -3.13
CA GLY A 231 10.18 21.02 -4.30
C GLY A 231 9.54 19.65 -4.25
N GLY A 232 8.53 19.44 -5.07
CA GLY A 232 7.94 18.10 -5.27
C GLY A 232 8.86 17.19 -6.08
N PRO A 233 8.54 15.88 -6.16
CA PRO A 233 9.28 14.93 -6.98
C PRO A 233 9.22 15.31 -8.47
N LEU A 234 10.25 14.93 -9.22
CA LEU A 234 10.29 15.11 -10.66
C LEU A 234 9.15 14.33 -11.35
N PRO A 235 8.72 14.72 -12.56
CA PRO A 235 7.61 14.06 -13.24
C PRO A 235 7.77 12.54 -13.36
N HIS A 236 8.97 12.04 -13.62
CA HIS A 236 9.28 10.61 -13.75
C HIS A 236 9.30 9.85 -12.42
N ASP A 237 9.34 10.57 -11.28
CA ASP A 237 9.27 10.00 -9.94
C ASP A 237 7.86 10.03 -9.34
N ARG A 238 6.87 10.45 -10.13
CA ARG A 238 5.47 10.51 -9.69
C ARG A 238 4.69 9.28 -10.12
N ALA A 239 3.88 8.75 -9.23
CA ALA A 239 2.84 7.80 -9.57
C ALA A 239 1.64 8.53 -10.19
N PHE A 240 1.09 7.99 -11.25
CA PHE A 240 -0.06 8.56 -11.96
C PHE A 240 -1.23 7.59 -11.96
N GLY A 241 -2.44 8.11 -12.20
CA GLY A 241 -3.66 7.33 -12.40
C GLY A 241 -3.73 6.59 -13.74
N ALA A 242 -2.60 6.34 -14.39
CA ALA A 242 -2.53 5.62 -15.67
C ALA A 242 -2.96 4.15 -15.51
N PRO A 243 -3.44 3.51 -16.62
CA PRO A 243 -3.77 2.09 -16.59
C PRO A 243 -2.60 1.24 -16.09
N THR A 244 -2.85 0.42 -15.08
CA THR A 244 -1.82 -0.37 -14.39
C THR A 244 -2.29 -1.79 -14.23
N ARG A 245 -1.41 -2.77 -14.46
CA ARG A 245 -1.63 -4.18 -14.12
C ARG A 245 -0.77 -4.55 -12.93
N MET A 246 -1.32 -5.39 -12.07
CA MET A 246 -0.68 -5.80 -10.85
C MET A 246 -1.08 -7.23 -10.49
N GLY A 247 -0.10 -8.07 -10.12
CA GLY A 247 -0.32 -9.43 -9.68
C GLY A 247 0.62 -9.83 -8.55
N PHE A 248 0.09 -10.55 -7.58
CA PHE A 248 0.86 -11.15 -6.50
C PHE A 248 0.13 -12.36 -5.93
N ILE A 249 0.87 -13.22 -5.21
CA ILE A 249 0.32 -14.36 -4.49
C ILE A 249 0.64 -14.23 -3.00
N ILE A 250 -0.35 -14.45 -2.15
CA ILE A 250 -0.22 -14.53 -0.70
C ILE A 250 -0.20 -16.01 -0.32
N ARG A 251 0.80 -16.45 0.44
CA ARG A 251 0.91 -17.82 0.93
C ARG A 251 1.00 -17.87 2.45
N PRO A 252 0.32 -18.81 3.11
CA PRO A 252 0.47 -19.01 4.55
C PRO A 252 1.87 -19.56 4.87
N MET A 253 2.42 -19.15 6.03
CA MET A 253 3.71 -19.59 6.55
C MET A 253 3.56 -20.26 7.91
N GLY A 254 4.43 -21.23 8.20
CA GLY A 254 4.61 -21.80 9.54
C GLY A 254 3.44 -22.62 10.09
N ALA A 255 2.39 -22.90 9.30
CA ALA A 255 1.40 -23.91 9.63
C ALA A 255 1.89 -25.32 9.23
N LYS A 256 1.35 -26.40 9.81
CA LYS A 256 1.55 -27.75 9.25
C LYS A 256 1.07 -27.73 7.79
N GLY A 257 2.02 -27.81 6.85
CA GLY A 257 1.77 -27.62 5.41
C GLY A 257 2.09 -26.21 4.87
N GLY A 258 2.47 -25.26 5.73
CA GLY A 258 2.95 -23.93 5.30
C GLY A 258 4.31 -24.01 4.62
N VAL A 259 4.51 -23.16 3.63
CA VAL A 259 5.74 -23.13 2.80
C VAL A 259 6.79 -22.30 3.51
N GLU A 260 8.03 -22.78 3.59
CA GLU A 260 9.14 -21.93 4.05
C GLU A 260 9.38 -20.79 3.07
N VAL A 261 9.83 -19.61 3.58
CA VAL A 261 10.06 -18.41 2.76
C VAL A 261 10.97 -18.68 1.56
N SER A 262 12.02 -19.48 1.74
CA SER A 262 12.94 -19.86 0.68
C SER A 262 12.27 -20.65 -0.45
N THR A 263 11.30 -21.49 -0.11
CA THR A 263 10.57 -22.32 -1.07
C THR A 263 9.39 -21.55 -1.68
N ALA A 264 8.75 -20.67 -0.88
CA ALA A 264 7.63 -19.86 -1.34
C ALA A 264 8.04 -18.86 -2.43
N SER A 265 9.24 -18.27 -2.28
CA SER A 265 9.77 -17.28 -3.23
C SER A 265 10.28 -17.88 -4.54
N GLN A 266 10.50 -19.20 -4.59
CA GLN A 266 11.06 -19.89 -5.77
C GLN A 266 9.99 -20.52 -6.68
N LYS A 267 8.75 -20.68 -6.20
CA LYS A 267 7.67 -21.18 -7.06
C LYS A 267 7.23 -20.05 -8.01
N PRO A 268 7.27 -20.28 -9.33
CA PRO A 268 6.70 -19.33 -10.28
C PRO A 268 5.22 -19.08 -9.95
N LEU A 269 4.73 -17.91 -10.26
CA LEU A 269 3.29 -17.64 -10.36
C LEU A 269 2.79 -18.55 -11.48
N LEU A 270 1.86 -19.44 -11.17
CA LEU A 270 1.33 -20.44 -12.12
C LEU A 270 0.47 -19.79 -13.20
#